data_273af35533c8adf2cfcf988072dc0aca
#
_entry.id   273af35533c8adf2cfcf988072dc0aca
#
_cell.length_a   1.000
_cell.length_b   1.000
_cell.length_c   1.000
_cell.angle_alpha   90.00
_cell.angle_beta   90.00
_cell.angle_gamma   90.00
#
_symmetry.space_group_name_H-M   'P 1'
#
loop_
_entity.id
_entity.type
_entity.pdbx_description
1 polymer ?
#
loop_
_entity_poly.entity_id
_entity_poly.type
_entity_poly.pdbx_seq_one_letter_code
_entity_poly.pdbx_strand_id
1 'polypeptide(L)'
;MSLRTGGPVAYIDSIIINPHNLRVEGWYVTDRFSKEKLVLRYQDVREVIKRGIVVNDHDVLTPAAELVRLQDIMDLAFVLNDKPVYQGNRKIGKVTDYAVEVESFFIQKLYVGQNLLKSLSGDTVIDRQQIVEVTPKKVVVKGTEVKSFAPLKRLKAEFMPVHTSPSPAPPNASLTRE
;
A
#
# COMPACT_ATOMS: atom_id res chain seq x y z
N MET A 1 8.37 10.38 9.43
CA MET A 1 8.73 11.11 10.66
C MET A 1 10.22 10.86 10.95
N SER A 2 11.01 11.88 11.22
CA SER A 2 12.44 11.76 11.52
C SER A 2 12.66 11.52 13.01
N LEU A 3 13.54 10.56 13.36
CA LEU A 3 14.00 10.36 14.73
C LEU A 3 14.82 11.55 15.24
N ARG A 4 15.60 12.17 14.35
CA ARG A 4 16.48 13.28 14.70
C ARG A 4 15.72 14.54 15.08
N THR A 5 14.66 14.86 14.34
CA THR A 5 13.91 16.12 14.51
C THR A 5 12.57 15.94 15.23
N GLY A 6 12.08 14.72 15.37
CA GLY A 6 10.75 14.42 15.91
C GLY A 6 9.59 14.89 15.03
N GLY A 7 9.87 15.42 13.84
CA GLY A 7 8.88 15.99 12.94
C GLY A 7 8.62 15.18 11.68
N PRO A 8 7.52 15.46 10.95
CA PRO A 8 7.25 14.84 9.67
C PRO A 8 8.22 15.39 8.61
N VAL A 9 8.79 14.49 7.79
CA VAL A 9 9.71 14.83 6.70
C VAL A 9 9.07 14.74 5.32
N ALA A 10 8.09 13.85 5.14
CA ALA A 10 7.39 13.64 3.88
C ALA A 10 5.97 13.09 4.11
N TYR A 11 5.18 13.07 3.05
CA TYR A 11 3.86 12.44 2.99
C TYR A 11 3.92 11.23 2.07
N ILE A 12 3.33 10.12 2.50
CA ILE A 12 3.25 8.89 1.70
C ILE A 12 2.15 9.07 0.65
N ASP A 13 2.52 8.87 -0.63
CA ASP A 13 1.58 8.96 -1.76
C ASP A 13 1.08 7.57 -2.16
N SER A 14 2.00 6.62 -2.35
CA SER A 14 1.67 5.24 -2.75
C SER A 14 2.78 4.27 -2.37
N ILE A 15 2.46 2.98 -2.46
CA ILE A 15 3.34 1.88 -2.11
C ILE A 15 3.98 1.28 -3.36
N ILE A 16 5.23 0.85 -3.26
CA ILE A 16 5.96 0.13 -4.32
C ILE A 16 6.00 -1.35 -3.93
N ILE A 17 5.29 -2.19 -4.66
CA ILE A 17 5.22 -3.63 -4.43
C ILE A 17 5.95 -4.36 -5.55
N ASN A 18 6.84 -5.27 -5.19
CA ASN A 18 7.47 -6.18 -6.12
C ASN A 18 6.53 -7.37 -6.37
N PRO A 19 5.97 -7.52 -7.59
CA PRO A 19 5.03 -8.61 -7.88
C PRO A 19 5.69 -9.99 -7.87
N HIS A 20 7.00 -10.08 -8.08
CA HIS A 20 7.71 -11.37 -8.17
C HIS A 20 7.85 -12.06 -6.81
N ASN A 21 7.92 -11.30 -5.74
CA ASN A 21 8.10 -11.83 -4.39
C ASN A 21 7.08 -11.31 -3.37
N LEU A 22 6.14 -10.44 -3.78
CA LEU A 22 5.15 -9.81 -2.91
C LEU A 22 5.78 -9.10 -1.70
N ARG A 23 6.89 -8.42 -1.91
CA ARG A 23 7.50 -7.55 -0.91
C ARG A 23 7.21 -6.09 -1.21
N VAL A 24 7.00 -5.32 -0.15
CA VAL A 24 7.02 -3.86 -0.23
C VAL A 24 8.47 -3.42 -0.34
N GLU A 25 8.84 -2.83 -1.46
CA GLU A 25 10.20 -2.33 -1.70
C GLU A 25 10.36 -0.89 -1.20
N GLY A 26 9.26 -0.17 -1.05
CA GLY A 26 9.26 1.20 -0.55
C GLY A 26 7.96 1.94 -0.79
N TRP A 27 8.02 3.24 -0.72
CA TRP A 27 6.90 4.16 -0.91
C TRP A 27 7.31 5.35 -1.74
N TYR A 28 6.46 5.75 -2.67
CA TYR A 28 6.53 7.09 -3.23
C TYR A 28 6.07 8.08 -2.18
N VAL A 29 6.83 9.13 -2.01
CA VAL A 29 6.57 10.17 -1.02
C VAL A 29 6.70 11.56 -1.63
N THR A 30 5.94 12.52 -1.11
CA THR A 30 6.13 13.93 -1.39
C THR A 30 6.90 14.57 -0.25
N ASP A 31 8.07 15.11 -0.54
CA ASP A 31 8.88 15.85 0.44
C ASP A 31 8.05 17.00 1.03
N ARG A 32 8.14 17.16 2.34
CA ARG A 32 7.41 18.22 3.04
C ARG A 32 7.93 19.61 2.70
N PHE A 33 9.23 19.74 2.47
CA PHE A 33 9.91 21.03 2.30
C PHE A 33 9.96 21.46 0.83
N SER A 34 10.57 20.65 -0.03
CA SER A 34 10.74 20.95 -1.46
C SER A 34 9.51 20.65 -2.31
N LYS A 35 8.58 19.80 -1.80
CA LYS A 35 7.44 19.24 -2.56
C LYS A 35 7.85 18.31 -3.69
N GLU A 36 9.10 17.88 -3.73
CA GLU A 36 9.59 16.91 -4.69
C GLU A 36 9.03 15.51 -4.43
N LYS A 37 8.92 14.75 -5.51
CA LYS A 37 8.54 13.34 -5.46
C LYS A 37 9.79 12.50 -5.26
N LEU A 38 9.88 11.85 -4.11
CA LEU A 38 10.99 11.02 -3.69
C LEU A 38 10.51 9.61 -3.39
N VAL A 39 11.43 8.73 -3.09
CA VAL A 39 11.17 7.34 -2.67
C VAL A 39 11.79 7.11 -1.30
N LEU A 40 11.01 6.54 -0.39
CA LEU A 40 11.48 5.94 0.84
C LEU A 40 11.60 4.43 0.64
N ARG A 41 12.80 3.86 0.75
CA ARG A 41 13.00 2.40 0.66
C ARG A 41 12.65 1.72 1.98
N TYR A 42 12.17 0.45 1.91
CA TYR A 42 11.85 -0.31 3.13
C TYR A 42 13.06 -0.49 4.06
N GLN A 43 14.28 -0.54 3.51
CA GLN A 43 15.52 -0.70 4.26
C GLN A 43 15.86 0.50 5.16
N ASP A 44 15.33 1.67 4.85
CA ASP A 44 15.55 2.91 5.59
C ASP A 44 14.48 3.15 6.66
N VAL A 45 13.51 2.24 6.77
CA VAL A 45 12.48 2.25 7.82
C VAL A 45 13.09 1.79 9.14
N ARG A 46 12.85 2.55 10.19
CA ARG A 46 13.22 2.18 11.56
C ARG A 46 12.08 1.54 12.31
N GLU A 47 10.89 2.10 12.14
CA GLU A 47 9.71 1.63 12.83
C GLU A 47 8.45 2.01 12.03
N VAL A 48 7.43 1.18 12.13
CA VAL A 48 6.09 1.48 11.63
C VAL A 48 5.19 1.72 12.84
N ILE A 49 4.61 2.91 12.92
CA ILE A 49 3.73 3.34 14.00
C ILE A 49 2.33 3.65 13.47
N LYS A 50 1.34 3.80 14.37
CA LYS A 50 -0.05 4.11 13.99
C LYS A 50 -0.20 5.33 13.07
N ARG A 51 0.70 6.30 13.16
CA ARG A 51 0.64 7.56 12.43
C ARG A 51 1.56 7.63 11.22
N GLY A 52 2.27 6.54 10.89
CA GLY A 52 3.15 6.50 9.73
C GLY A 52 4.44 5.71 9.95
N ILE A 53 5.45 6.08 9.20
CA ILE A 53 6.75 5.43 9.17
C ILE A 53 7.77 6.35 9.83
N VAL A 54 8.61 5.76 10.68
CA VAL A 54 9.74 6.44 11.34
C VAL A 54 11.02 6.11 10.57
N VAL A 55 11.81 7.13 10.29
CA VAL A 55 13.11 7.06 9.61
C VAL A 55 14.16 7.78 10.44
N ASN A 56 15.44 7.55 10.16
CA ASN A 56 16.51 8.26 10.88
C ASN A 56 16.42 9.77 10.67
N ASP A 57 16.41 10.19 9.41
CA ASP A 57 16.36 11.59 9.03
C ASP A 57 15.81 11.76 7.60
N HIS A 58 15.75 13.01 7.14
CA HIS A 58 15.28 13.39 5.82
C HIS A 58 16.14 12.85 4.67
N ASP A 59 17.43 12.73 4.87
CA ASP A 59 18.45 12.31 3.89
C ASP A 59 18.28 10.88 3.34
N VAL A 60 17.41 10.07 3.96
CA VAL A 60 17.05 8.73 3.46
C VAL A 60 16.06 8.78 2.29
N LEU A 61 15.47 9.93 2.03
CA LEU A 61 14.57 10.13 0.89
C LEU A 61 15.39 10.35 -0.37
N THR A 62 15.17 9.52 -1.38
CA THR A 62 16.01 9.46 -2.58
C THR A 62 15.17 9.74 -3.83
N PRO A 63 15.68 10.53 -4.80
CA PRO A 63 15.05 10.64 -6.11
C PRO A 63 14.91 9.28 -6.80
N ALA A 64 13.75 9.03 -7.43
CA ALA A 64 13.48 7.76 -8.10
C ALA A 64 14.56 7.39 -9.13
N ALA A 65 15.09 8.38 -9.86
CA ALA A 65 16.12 8.19 -10.88
C ALA A 65 17.46 7.64 -10.34
N GLU A 66 17.74 7.82 -9.05
CA GLU A 66 18.95 7.31 -8.41
C GLU A 66 18.82 5.84 -7.97
N LEU A 67 17.61 5.32 -7.95
CA LEU A 67 17.31 3.95 -7.48
C LEU A 67 17.38 2.93 -8.63
N VAL A 68 18.52 2.85 -9.32
CA VAL A 68 18.72 2.02 -10.52
C VAL A 68 18.28 0.57 -10.31
N ARG A 69 18.57 -0.04 -9.15
CA ARG A 69 18.19 -1.44 -8.85
C ARG A 69 16.69 -1.64 -8.64
N LEU A 70 15.96 -0.58 -8.36
CA LEU A 70 14.53 -0.62 -8.12
C LEU A 70 13.73 -0.17 -9.35
N GLN A 71 14.41 0.39 -10.36
CA GLN A 71 13.79 0.97 -11.54
C GLN A 71 12.86 -0.02 -12.24
N ASP A 72 13.32 -1.24 -12.50
CA ASP A 72 12.51 -2.28 -13.17
C ASP A 72 11.21 -2.57 -12.43
N ILE A 73 11.23 -2.53 -11.10
CA ILE A 73 10.03 -2.74 -10.27
C ILE A 73 9.11 -1.51 -10.30
N MET A 74 9.69 -0.32 -10.26
CA MET A 74 8.93 0.93 -10.33
C MET A 74 8.24 1.09 -11.69
N ASP A 75 8.92 0.72 -12.78
CA ASP A 75 8.39 0.78 -14.15
C ASP A 75 7.21 -0.16 -14.38
N LEU A 76 7.10 -1.24 -13.60
CA LEU A 76 5.92 -2.11 -13.63
C LEU A 76 4.65 -1.40 -13.13
N ALA A 77 4.78 -0.31 -12.38
CA ALA A 77 3.67 0.43 -11.76
C ALA A 77 2.61 -0.51 -11.15
N PHE A 78 3.08 -1.55 -10.45
CA PHE A 78 2.23 -2.64 -10.01
C PHE A 78 1.31 -2.23 -8.87
N VAL A 79 0.01 -2.41 -9.06
CA VAL A 79 -1.02 -2.20 -8.04
C VAL A 79 -1.67 -3.54 -7.74
N LEU A 80 -1.67 -3.96 -6.48
CA LEU A 80 -2.24 -5.23 -6.05
C LEU A 80 -3.75 -5.17 -5.83
N ASN A 81 -4.26 -4.05 -5.33
CA ASN A 81 -5.69 -3.84 -5.14
C ASN A 81 -6.45 -3.96 -6.47
N ASP A 82 -7.67 -4.45 -6.40
CA ASP A 82 -8.56 -4.73 -7.53
C ASP A 82 -8.09 -5.81 -8.52
N LYS A 83 -6.92 -6.44 -8.28
CA LYS A 83 -6.48 -7.56 -9.11
C LYS A 83 -7.46 -8.72 -8.99
N PRO A 84 -7.89 -9.30 -10.12
CA PRO A 84 -8.72 -10.50 -10.10
C PRO A 84 -7.93 -11.70 -9.58
N VAL A 85 -8.58 -12.47 -8.72
CA VAL A 85 -7.99 -13.67 -8.10
C VAL A 85 -8.65 -14.91 -8.68
N TYR A 86 -7.81 -15.86 -9.11
CA TYR A 86 -8.23 -17.11 -9.73
C TYR A 86 -7.74 -18.30 -8.92
N GLN A 87 -8.63 -19.29 -8.80
CA GLN A 87 -8.33 -20.62 -8.31
C GLN A 87 -8.45 -21.59 -9.50
N GLY A 88 -7.32 -22.03 -10.04
CA GLY A 88 -7.31 -22.65 -11.36
C GLY A 88 -7.89 -21.71 -12.44
N ASN A 89 -8.92 -22.20 -13.14
CA ASN A 89 -9.62 -21.41 -14.16
C ASN A 89 -10.80 -20.59 -13.62
N ARG A 90 -11.15 -20.75 -12.34
CA ARG A 90 -12.29 -20.08 -11.73
C ARG A 90 -11.87 -18.77 -11.07
N LYS A 91 -12.50 -17.68 -11.49
CA LYS A 91 -12.37 -16.39 -10.77
C LYS A 91 -13.13 -16.46 -9.44
N ILE A 92 -12.45 -16.21 -8.32
CA ILE A 92 -13.02 -16.26 -6.98
C ILE A 92 -13.31 -14.87 -6.38
N GLY A 93 -12.74 -13.82 -6.95
CA GLY A 93 -12.99 -12.45 -6.52
C GLY A 93 -11.94 -11.48 -7.03
N LYS A 94 -11.77 -10.37 -6.30
CA LYS A 94 -10.71 -9.39 -6.49
C LYS A 94 -10.05 -9.10 -5.14
N VAL A 95 -8.76 -8.73 -5.16
CA VAL A 95 -8.06 -8.24 -3.97
C VAL A 95 -8.71 -6.94 -3.52
N THR A 96 -9.22 -6.93 -2.29
CA THR A 96 -9.79 -5.74 -1.64
C THR A 96 -8.80 -5.07 -0.71
N ASP A 97 -7.94 -5.88 -0.08
CA ASP A 97 -6.91 -5.42 0.86
C ASP A 97 -5.82 -6.48 1.03
N TYR A 98 -4.74 -6.15 1.72
CA TYR A 98 -3.66 -7.09 2.04
C TYR A 98 -3.01 -6.72 3.37
N ALA A 99 -2.41 -7.72 4.03
CA ALA A 99 -1.64 -7.54 5.25
C ALA A 99 -0.15 -7.73 4.98
N VAL A 100 0.64 -6.73 5.41
CA VAL A 100 2.10 -6.72 5.33
C VAL A 100 2.68 -7.05 6.70
N GLU A 101 3.65 -7.94 6.76
CA GLU A 101 4.45 -8.17 7.95
C GLU A 101 5.48 -7.05 8.11
N VAL A 102 5.47 -6.38 9.24
CA VAL A 102 6.25 -5.15 9.45
C VAL A 102 7.77 -5.40 9.49
N GLU A 103 8.20 -6.58 9.97
CA GLU A 103 9.62 -6.90 10.10
C GLU A 103 10.29 -7.20 8.76
N SER A 104 9.59 -7.92 7.89
CA SER A 104 10.12 -8.40 6.60
C SER A 104 9.62 -7.62 5.40
N PHE A 105 8.57 -6.83 5.57
CA PHE A 105 7.82 -6.13 4.54
C PHE A 105 7.22 -7.05 3.45
N PHE A 106 7.08 -8.33 3.73
CA PHE A 106 6.35 -9.23 2.85
C PHE A 106 4.84 -9.16 3.08
N ILE A 107 4.09 -9.24 1.99
CA ILE A 107 2.63 -9.42 2.03
C ILE A 107 2.35 -10.87 2.44
N GLN A 108 1.71 -11.05 3.59
CA GLN A 108 1.43 -12.37 4.17
C GLN A 108 0.01 -12.84 3.91
N LYS A 109 -0.94 -11.91 3.72
CA LYS A 109 -2.34 -12.25 3.48
C LYS A 109 -2.95 -11.34 2.43
N LEU A 110 -3.84 -11.90 1.62
CA LEU A 110 -4.71 -11.16 0.73
C LEU A 110 -6.15 -11.31 1.21
N TYR A 111 -6.88 -10.21 1.22
CA TYR A 111 -8.32 -10.18 1.42
C TYR A 111 -8.97 -10.11 0.05
N VAL A 112 -9.88 -11.04 -0.23
CA VAL A 112 -10.50 -11.20 -1.54
C VAL A 112 -12.00 -11.08 -1.41
N GLY A 113 -12.53 -10.00 -1.95
CA GLY A 113 -13.96 -9.72 -2.01
C GLY A 113 -14.61 -10.35 -3.24
N GLN A 114 -15.81 -10.88 -3.07
CA GLN A 114 -16.69 -11.27 -4.16
C GLN A 114 -17.59 -10.09 -4.55
N ASN A 115 -18.13 -10.10 -5.77
CA ASN A 115 -19.00 -9.02 -6.26
C ASN A 115 -20.16 -8.70 -5.29
N LEU A 116 -20.58 -7.42 -5.28
CA LEU A 116 -21.57 -6.78 -4.41
C LEU A 116 -22.87 -7.56 -4.09
N LEU A 117 -23.29 -8.48 -4.96
CA LEU A 117 -24.50 -9.29 -4.76
C LEU A 117 -24.29 -10.51 -3.84
N LYS A 118 -23.03 -10.87 -3.49
CA LYS A 118 -22.68 -11.96 -2.57
C LYS A 118 -22.00 -11.46 -1.28
N SER A 119 -22.10 -10.20 -1.00
CA SER A 119 -21.47 -9.48 0.11
C SER A 119 -21.86 -9.95 1.53
N LEU A 120 -22.80 -10.88 1.65
CA LEU A 120 -23.19 -11.47 2.95
C LEU A 120 -22.19 -12.52 3.47
N SER A 121 -21.20 -12.92 2.68
CA SER A 121 -20.29 -14.03 3.02
C SER A 121 -18.92 -13.59 3.56
N GLY A 122 -18.67 -12.28 3.72
CA GLY A 122 -17.36 -11.76 4.16
C GLY A 122 -16.24 -11.94 3.11
N ASP A 123 -15.09 -11.30 3.35
CA ASP A 123 -13.90 -11.43 2.50
C ASP A 123 -13.24 -12.80 2.72
N THR A 124 -12.81 -13.42 1.63
CA THR A 124 -11.97 -14.62 1.70
C THR A 124 -10.55 -14.23 2.01
N VAL A 125 -9.94 -14.82 3.03
CA VAL A 125 -8.53 -14.60 3.37
C VAL A 125 -7.68 -15.67 2.70
N ILE A 126 -6.64 -15.24 1.99
CA ILE A 126 -5.68 -16.10 1.29
C ILE A 126 -4.31 -15.84 1.90
N ASP A 127 -3.71 -16.88 2.45
CA ASP A 127 -2.35 -16.81 2.98
C ASP A 127 -1.32 -16.82 1.84
N ARG A 128 -0.16 -16.20 2.08
CA ARG A 128 0.94 -16.12 1.11
C ARG A 128 1.31 -17.48 0.51
N GLN A 129 1.32 -18.56 1.33
CA GLN A 129 1.67 -19.92 0.89
C GLN A 129 0.66 -20.51 -0.12
N GLN A 130 -0.52 -19.96 -0.21
CA GLN A 130 -1.56 -20.36 -1.16
C GLN A 130 -1.41 -19.65 -2.52
N ILE A 131 -0.60 -18.60 -2.59
CA ILE A 131 -0.37 -17.83 -3.83
C ILE A 131 0.61 -18.64 -4.69
N VAL A 132 0.20 -18.94 -5.92
CA VAL A 132 0.99 -19.69 -6.92
C VAL A 132 1.73 -18.73 -7.83
N GLU A 133 1.02 -17.69 -8.29
CA GLU A 133 1.52 -16.76 -9.28
C GLU A 133 0.88 -15.37 -9.09
N VAL A 134 1.69 -14.34 -9.27
CA VAL A 134 1.22 -12.97 -9.35
C VAL A 134 1.72 -12.36 -10.66
N THR A 135 0.80 -11.82 -11.43
CA THR A 135 1.10 -11.15 -12.69
C THR A 135 0.54 -9.72 -12.66
N PRO A 136 0.95 -8.84 -13.59
CA PRO A 136 0.32 -7.53 -13.72
C PRO A 136 -1.21 -7.57 -13.92
N LYS A 137 -1.75 -8.70 -14.39
CA LYS A 137 -3.17 -8.84 -14.75
C LYS A 137 -4.00 -9.62 -13.71
N LYS A 138 -3.41 -10.54 -12.96
CA LYS A 138 -4.15 -11.46 -12.07
C LYS A 138 -3.27 -12.05 -10.96
N VAL A 139 -3.93 -12.57 -9.93
CA VAL A 139 -3.34 -13.43 -8.91
C VAL A 139 -3.92 -14.84 -9.08
N VAL A 140 -3.08 -15.86 -9.04
CA VAL A 140 -3.48 -17.27 -9.08
C VAL A 140 -3.14 -17.92 -7.74
N VAL A 141 -4.12 -18.66 -7.20
CA VAL A 141 -3.98 -19.32 -5.89
C VAL A 141 -4.24 -20.83 -6.01
N LYS A 142 -3.69 -21.58 -5.06
CA LYS A 142 -3.93 -23.02 -4.95
C LYS A 142 -5.40 -23.31 -4.63
N GLY A 143 -5.93 -24.43 -5.09
CA GLY A 143 -7.19 -24.97 -4.64
C GLY A 143 -7.11 -25.39 -3.18
N THR A 144 -7.61 -24.57 -2.27
CA THR A 144 -7.79 -24.93 -0.87
C THR A 144 -9.25 -24.71 -0.53
N GLU A 145 -9.79 -25.54 0.36
CA GLU A 145 -11.13 -25.28 0.91
C GLU A 145 -11.13 -23.88 1.54
N VAL A 146 -11.95 -23.01 0.95
CA VAL A 146 -12.11 -21.63 1.39
C VAL A 146 -12.78 -21.69 2.76
N LYS A 147 -12.04 -21.49 3.84
CA LYS A 147 -12.63 -21.20 5.13
C LYS A 147 -13.22 -19.79 5.04
N SER A 148 -14.52 -19.69 4.77
CA SER A 148 -15.26 -18.45 4.94
C SER A 148 -15.30 -18.14 6.43
N PHE A 149 -14.58 -17.15 6.86
CA PHE A 149 -14.73 -16.61 8.20
C PHE A 149 -15.92 -15.65 8.18
N ALA A 150 -16.80 -15.81 9.19
CA ALA A 150 -17.81 -14.80 9.50
C ALA A 150 -17.12 -13.43 9.66
N PRO A 151 -17.83 -12.31 9.38
CA PRO A 151 -17.22 -10.99 9.39
C PRO A 151 -16.66 -10.68 10.78
N LEU A 152 -15.36 -10.92 10.98
CA LEU A 152 -14.64 -10.33 12.08
C LEU A 152 -14.77 -8.82 11.91
N LYS A 153 -15.33 -8.15 12.94
CA LYS A 153 -15.24 -6.70 13.07
C LYS A 153 -13.86 -6.29 12.59
N ARG A 154 -13.79 -5.49 11.52
CA ARG A 154 -12.57 -4.93 10.99
C ARG A 154 -11.73 -4.40 12.15
N LEU A 155 -10.79 -5.18 12.63
CA LEU A 155 -9.57 -4.62 13.17
C LEU A 155 -8.94 -3.97 11.96
N LYS A 156 -9.12 -2.64 11.86
CA LYS A 156 -8.42 -1.84 10.88
C LYS A 156 -6.97 -2.28 10.94
N ALA A 157 -6.50 -2.92 9.87
CA ALA A 157 -5.07 -3.07 9.68
C ALA A 157 -4.50 -1.68 9.92
N GLU A 158 -3.59 -1.56 10.88
CA GLU A 158 -3.02 -0.27 11.30
C GLU A 158 -2.05 0.26 10.25
N PHE A 159 -2.51 0.28 9.01
CA PHE A 159 -1.89 1.02 7.94
C PHE A 159 -2.82 2.19 7.60
N MET A 160 -2.35 3.40 7.84
CA MET A 160 -3.14 4.60 7.69
C MET A 160 -3.70 4.73 6.27
N PRO A 161 -5.01 5.00 6.12
CA PRO A 161 -5.53 5.45 4.85
C PRO A 161 -4.84 6.77 4.50
N VAL A 162 -4.42 6.89 3.24
CA VAL A 162 -4.01 8.17 2.66
C VAL A 162 -5.23 9.08 2.71
N HIS A 163 -5.32 9.94 3.73
CA HIS A 163 -6.28 11.03 3.73
C HIS A 163 -5.81 12.07 2.69
N THR A 164 -6.40 12.03 1.52
CA THR A 164 -6.47 13.20 0.64
C THR A 164 -7.37 14.21 1.32
N SER A 165 -6.80 15.08 2.14
CA SER A 165 -7.52 16.26 2.62
C SER A 165 -7.78 17.17 1.44
N PRO A 166 -9.02 17.63 1.23
CA PRO A 166 -9.28 18.65 0.22
C PRO A 166 -8.51 19.93 0.61
N SER A 167 -7.82 20.50 -0.36
CA SER A 167 -7.12 21.78 -0.24
C SER A 167 -8.08 22.86 0.25
N PRO A 168 -7.72 23.67 1.25
CA PRO A 168 -8.56 24.80 1.63
C PRO A 168 -8.65 25.79 0.47
N ALA A 169 -9.88 26.20 0.13
CA ALA A 169 -10.15 27.24 -0.86
C ALA A 169 -9.47 28.55 -0.44
N PRO A 170 -8.98 29.36 -1.40
CA PRO A 170 -8.38 30.65 -1.08
C PRO A 170 -9.44 31.60 -0.50
N PRO A 171 -9.07 32.44 0.47
CA PRO A 171 -10.01 33.41 1.03
C PRO A 171 -10.46 34.44 -0.03
N ASN A 172 -11.76 34.59 -0.15
CA ASN A 172 -12.38 35.62 -0.97
C ASN A 172 -11.84 37.00 -0.58
N ALA A 173 -11.21 37.67 -1.53
CA ALA A 173 -10.96 39.10 -1.44
C ALA A 173 -12.30 39.84 -1.57
N SER A 174 -12.84 40.31 -0.45
CA SER A 174 -13.95 41.23 -0.43
C SER A 174 -13.49 42.60 -0.96
N LEU A 175 -13.96 42.93 -2.13
CA LEU A 175 -13.97 44.33 -2.64
C LEU A 175 -14.82 45.19 -1.72
N THR A 176 -14.19 46.11 -1.01
CA THR A 176 -14.91 47.26 -0.43
C THR A 176 -14.70 48.43 -1.36
N ARG A 177 -15.80 48.87 -1.98
CA ARG A 177 -15.94 50.18 -2.60
C ARG A 177 -16.20 51.18 -1.47
N GLU A 178 -15.41 52.20 -1.39
CA GLU A 178 -15.78 53.62 -1.33
C GLU A 178 -14.51 54.45 -1.42
#